data_385475bb99ef34e3ed0b730ce8ec8f3d
#
_entry.id   385475bb99ef34e3ed0b730ce8ec8f3d
#
_cell.length_a   1.000
_cell.length_b   1.000
_cell.length_c   1.000
_cell.angle_alpha   90.00
_cell.angle_beta   90.00
_cell.angle_gamma   90.00
#
_symmetry.space_group_name_H-M   'P 1'
#
loop_
_entity.id
_entity.type
_entity.pdbx_description
1 polymer ?
#
loop_
_entity_poly.entity_id
_entity_poly.type
_entity_poly.pdbx_seq_one_letter_code
_entity_poly.pdbx_strand_id
1 'polypeptide(L)'
;MKPYILLTPGPLTTTETVKEAMMTDWCTWDEDYNVHIVEEIRNSLVALSSRHPDEYTSILLQGSGTYCVEAVIGSTIKPGDKLLILSNGAYGD
;
A
#
# COMPACT_ATOMS: atom_id res chain seq x y z
N MET A 1 -7.98 -19.61 -24.39
CA MET A 1 -8.28 -19.37 -22.96
C MET A 1 -9.16 -18.12 -22.86
N LYS A 2 -10.23 -18.15 -22.08
CA LYS A 2 -11.08 -16.98 -21.91
C LYS A 2 -10.41 -16.00 -20.93
N PRO A 3 -10.18 -14.73 -21.30
CA PRO A 3 -9.61 -13.76 -20.38
C PRO A 3 -10.61 -13.45 -19.25
N TYR A 4 -10.09 -13.35 -18.03
CA TYR A 4 -10.85 -12.90 -16.86
C TYR A 4 -10.47 -11.47 -16.49
N ILE A 5 -11.49 -10.69 -16.09
CA ILE A 5 -11.29 -9.41 -15.43
C ILE A 5 -11.58 -9.64 -13.95
N LEU A 6 -10.56 -9.50 -13.14
CA LEU A 6 -10.60 -9.74 -11.69
C LEU A 6 -10.74 -8.41 -10.96
N LEU A 7 -11.80 -8.29 -10.17
CA LEU A 7 -12.10 -7.11 -9.34
C LEU A 7 -12.19 -7.51 -7.86
N THR A 8 -11.36 -8.46 -7.46
CA THR A 8 -11.30 -8.98 -6.09
C THR A 8 -10.32 -8.15 -5.26
N PRO A 9 -10.37 -8.22 -3.92
CA PRO A 9 -9.34 -7.58 -3.05
C PRO A 9 -7.91 -8.03 -3.38
N GLY A 10 -7.77 -9.17 -4.01
CA GLY A 10 -6.56 -9.73 -4.59
C GLY A 10 -6.80 -11.17 -5.01
N PRO A 11 -6.43 -11.57 -6.24
CA PRO A 11 -5.76 -10.78 -7.29
C PRO A 11 -6.69 -9.79 -8.01
N LEU A 12 -6.08 -8.76 -8.60
CA LEU A 12 -6.75 -7.71 -9.36
C LEU A 12 -6.21 -7.65 -10.79
N THR A 13 -7.09 -7.48 -11.77
CA THR A 13 -6.65 -7.21 -13.14
C THR A 13 -6.21 -5.76 -13.25
N THR A 14 -4.92 -5.56 -13.58
CA THR A 14 -4.33 -4.25 -13.82
C THR A 14 -4.32 -3.90 -15.31
N THR A 15 -4.08 -2.62 -15.62
CA THR A 15 -3.91 -2.15 -17.00
C THR A 15 -2.62 -2.71 -17.64
N GLU A 16 -2.54 -2.66 -18.96
CA GLU A 16 -1.32 -3.11 -19.67
C GLU A 16 -0.10 -2.29 -19.25
N THR A 17 -0.23 -0.99 -19.06
CA THR A 17 0.87 -0.13 -18.61
C THR A 17 1.45 -0.53 -17.26
N VAL A 18 0.60 -0.98 -16.33
CA VAL A 18 1.06 -1.50 -15.02
C VAL A 18 1.80 -2.82 -15.20
N LYS A 19 1.28 -3.71 -16.07
CA LYS A 19 1.94 -5.00 -16.35
C LYS A 19 3.31 -4.79 -17.03
N GLU A 20 3.39 -3.85 -17.99
CA GLU A 20 4.64 -3.50 -18.65
C GLU A 20 5.68 -2.97 -17.66
N ALA A 21 5.28 -2.11 -16.71
CA ALA A 21 6.17 -1.62 -15.66
C ALA A 21 6.72 -2.75 -14.76
N MET A 22 5.96 -3.84 -14.60
CA MET A 22 6.40 -5.02 -13.85
C MET A 22 7.40 -5.91 -14.61
N MET A 23 7.61 -5.69 -15.90
CA MET A 23 8.57 -6.45 -16.71
C MET A 23 10.01 -5.99 -16.54
N THR A 24 10.24 -4.90 -15.82
CA THR A 24 11.57 -4.34 -15.59
C THR A 24 12.11 -4.81 -14.25
N ASP A 25 13.29 -5.41 -14.27
CA ASP A 25 14.03 -5.74 -13.06
C ASP A 25 14.74 -4.49 -12.53
N TRP A 26 14.55 -4.20 -11.26
CA TRP A 26 15.16 -3.06 -10.59
C TRP A 26 16.15 -3.51 -9.52
N CYS A 27 17.25 -2.81 -9.42
CA CYS A 27 18.21 -3.01 -8.35
C CYS A 27 17.91 -2.05 -7.20
N THR A 28 17.60 -2.59 -6.02
CA THR A 28 17.30 -1.79 -4.82
C THR A 28 18.52 -1.04 -4.26
N TRP A 29 19.70 -1.32 -4.77
CA TRP A 29 20.96 -0.64 -4.38
C TRP A 29 21.22 0.59 -5.24
N ASP A 30 20.52 0.72 -6.38
CA ASP A 30 20.70 1.84 -7.28
C ASP A 30 19.91 3.06 -6.82
N GLU A 31 20.53 4.22 -7.01
CA GLU A 31 19.93 5.53 -6.71
C GLU A 31 18.68 5.75 -7.56
N ASP A 32 18.71 5.36 -8.83
CA ASP A 32 17.59 5.46 -9.75
C ASP A 32 16.31 4.80 -9.21
N TYR A 33 16.46 3.61 -8.61
CA TYR A 33 15.32 2.94 -8.01
C TYR A 33 14.81 3.65 -6.76
N ASN A 34 15.71 4.04 -5.87
CA ASN A 34 15.35 4.59 -4.56
C ASN A 34 14.82 6.03 -4.68
N VAL A 35 15.45 6.86 -5.51
CA VAL A 35 15.10 8.28 -5.65
C VAL A 35 14.00 8.48 -6.69
N HIS A 36 14.16 7.91 -7.88
CA HIS A 36 13.23 8.18 -8.98
C HIS A 36 11.96 7.31 -8.97
N ILE A 37 11.94 6.22 -8.22
CA ILE A 37 10.76 5.35 -8.14
C ILE A 37 10.19 5.35 -6.73
N VAL A 38 10.95 4.90 -5.75
CA VAL A 38 10.42 4.70 -4.38
C VAL A 38 10.03 6.02 -3.73
N GLU A 39 10.89 7.04 -3.82
CA GLU A 39 10.60 8.35 -3.24
C GLU A 39 9.43 9.04 -3.96
N GLU A 40 9.36 8.94 -5.29
CA GLU A 40 8.23 9.47 -6.06
C GLU A 40 6.91 8.79 -5.67
N ILE A 41 6.90 7.47 -5.51
CA ILE A 41 5.73 6.72 -5.03
C ILE A 41 5.33 7.21 -3.63
N ARG A 42 6.27 7.35 -2.72
CA ARG A 42 5.98 7.81 -1.35
C ARG A 42 5.37 9.20 -1.33
N ASN A 43 5.92 10.12 -2.10
CA ASN A 43 5.42 11.49 -2.20
C ASN A 43 4.03 11.53 -2.84
N SER A 44 3.80 10.74 -3.88
CA SER A 44 2.51 10.63 -4.56
C SER A 44 1.42 10.07 -3.62
N LEU A 45 1.75 9.08 -2.79
CA LEU A 45 0.83 8.51 -1.80
C LEU A 45 0.46 9.53 -0.72
N VAL A 46 1.40 10.34 -0.26
CA VAL A 46 1.13 11.42 0.70
C VAL A 46 0.24 12.49 0.06
N ALA A 47 0.54 12.91 -1.17
CA ALA A 47 -0.27 13.89 -1.89
C ALA A 47 -1.70 13.40 -2.15
N LEU A 48 -1.88 12.10 -2.40
CA LEU A 48 -3.19 11.49 -2.58
C LEU A 48 -4.02 11.45 -1.27
N SER A 49 -3.36 11.24 -0.14
CA SER A 49 -4.03 10.99 1.15
C SER A 49 -4.14 12.21 2.05
N SER A 50 -3.38 13.28 1.82
CA SER A 50 -3.37 14.46 2.69
C SER A 50 -3.43 15.77 1.93
N ARG A 51 -4.12 16.75 2.51
CA ARG A 51 -4.11 18.17 2.06
C ARG A 51 -2.89 18.94 2.58
N HIS A 52 -2.13 18.33 3.49
CA HIS A 52 -0.95 18.90 4.13
C HIS A 52 0.23 17.94 3.97
N PRO A 53 0.75 17.75 2.75
CA PRO A 53 1.77 16.74 2.47
C PRO A 53 3.07 16.93 3.28
N ASP A 54 3.39 18.17 3.65
CA ASP A 54 4.60 18.47 4.42
C ASP A 54 4.56 17.98 5.88
N GLU A 55 3.37 17.61 6.37
CA GLU A 55 3.18 17.12 7.74
C GLU A 55 3.18 15.59 7.83
N TYR A 56 3.23 14.90 6.71
CA TYR A 56 3.08 13.45 6.63
C TYR A 56 4.19 12.80 5.82
N THR A 57 4.39 11.53 6.08
CA THR A 57 5.22 10.67 5.27
C THR A 57 4.53 9.32 5.04
N SER A 58 4.82 8.67 3.93
CA SER A 58 4.35 7.32 3.69
C SER A 58 5.44 6.29 4.05
N ILE A 59 5.02 5.18 4.62
CA ILE A 59 5.89 4.06 4.95
C ILE A 59 5.42 2.87 4.12
N LEU A 60 6.30 2.38 3.25
CA LEU A 60 6.06 1.21 2.42
C LEU A 60 6.50 -0.05 3.19
N LEU A 61 5.55 -0.94 3.46
CA LEU A 61 5.82 -2.20 4.15
C LEU A 61 5.69 -3.37 3.18
N GLN A 62 6.65 -4.28 3.21
CA GLN A 62 6.54 -5.55 2.50
C GLN A 62 5.65 -6.50 3.30
N GLY A 63 4.54 -6.89 2.71
CA GLY A 63 3.59 -7.78 3.35
C GLY A 63 2.18 -7.66 2.76
N SER A 64 1.25 -8.39 3.36
CA SER A 64 -0.17 -8.33 2.98
C SER A 64 -0.86 -7.08 3.54
N GLY A 65 -2.08 -6.81 3.04
CA GLY A 65 -2.96 -5.79 3.63
C GLY A 65 -3.28 -6.08 5.09
N THR A 66 -3.45 -7.35 5.46
CA THR A 66 -3.64 -7.78 6.86
C THR A 66 -2.46 -7.40 7.74
N TYR A 67 -1.23 -7.61 7.25
CA TYR A 67 -0.03 -7.17 7.96
C TYR A 67 0.00 -5.63 8.15
N CYS A 68 -0.40 -4.88 7.13
CA CYS A 68 -0.46 -3.43 7.22
C CYS A 68 -1.47 -2.94 8.27
N VAL A 69 -2.65 -3.56 8.35
CA VAL A 69 -3.66 -3.29 9.39
C VAL A 69 -3.09 -3.55 10.79
N GLU A 70 -2.43 -4.69 10.99
CA GLU A 70 -1.77 -5.02 12.26
C GLU A 70 -0.68 -3.98 12.60
N ALA A 71 0.13 -3.58 11.63
CA ALA A 71 1.18 -2.57 11.82
C ALA A 71 0.60 -1.21 12.26
N VAL A 72 -0.51 -0.77 11.64
CA VAL A 72 -1.19 0.48 12.00
C VAL A 72 -1.75 0.40 13.41
N ILE A 73 -2.51 -0.65 13.74
CA ILE A 73 -3.10 -0.83 15.07
C ILE A 73 -2.00 -0.90 16.13
N GLY A 74 -0.98 -1.72 15.92
CA GLY A 74 0.13 -1.88 16.87
C GLY A 74 0.97 -0.63 17.07
N SER A 75 1.00 0.27 16.09
CA SER A 75 1.77 1.52 16.15
C SER A 75 0.98 2.69 16.76
N THR A 76 -0.34 2.65 16.74
CA THR A 76 -1.20 3.77 17.15
C THR A 76 -1.93 3.56 18.47
N ILE A 77 -2.18 2.32 18.87
CA ILE A 77 -2.91 1.97 20.09
C ILE A 77 -1.93 1.75 21.25
N LYS A 78 -2.22 2.35 22.39
CA LYS A 78 -1.44 2.25 23.62
C LYS A 78 -2.20 1.45 24.68
N PRO A 79 -1.52 0.89 25.69
CA PRO A 79 -2.19 0.31 26.84
C PRO A 79 -3.17 1.30 27.48
N GLY A 80 -4.43 0.88 27.64
CA GLY A 80 -5.51 1.71 28.18
C GLY A 80 -6.36 2.44 27.15
N ASP A 81 -5.95 2.49 25.89
CA ASP A 81 -6.77 3.03 24.82
C ASP A 81 -7.96 2.11 24.51
N LYS A 82 -8.97 2.68 23.89
CA LYS A 82 -10.17 1.92 23.46
C LYS A 82 -10.22 1.93 21.94
N LEU A 83 -10.38 0.75 21.37
CA LEU A 83 -10.55 0.53 19.94
C LEU A 83 -11.99 0.12 19.65
N LEU A 84 -12.67 0.85 18.78
CA LEU A 84 -13.98 0.45 18.27
C LEU A 84 -13.78 -0.18 16.89
N ILE A 85 -14.26 -1.42 16.75
CA ILE A 85 -14.26 -2.15 15.48
C ILE A 85 -15.70 -2.29 15.00
N LEU A 86 -15.97 -1.78 13.80
CA LEU A 86 -17.24 -1.96 13.12
C LEU A 86 -17.09 -3.11 12.12
N SER A 87 -17.50 -4.29 12.57
CA SER A 87 -17.46 -5.49 11.72
C SER A 87 -18.66 -5.52 10.77
N ASN A 88 -18.40 -5.74 9.49
CA ASN A 88 -19.42 -5.89 8.44
C ASN A 88 -19.12 -7.10 7.54
N GLY A 89 -18.39 -8.06 8.04
CA GLY A 89 -18.00 -9.28 7.33
C GLY A 89 -16.63 -9.79 7.75
N ALA A 90 -16.11 -10.75 7.03
CA ALA A 90 -14.89 -11.50 7.39
C ALA A 90 -13.63 -10.64 7.62
N TYR A 91 -13.55 -9.46 7.05
CA TYR A 91 -12.41 -8.56 7.26
C TYR A 91 -12.51 -7.69 8.53
N GLY A 92 -13.70 -7.61 9.13
CA GLY A 92 -13.91 -6.92 10.40
C GLY A 92 -13.84 -7.85 11.61
N ASP A 93 -13.95 -9.14 11.35
CA ASP A 93 -13.94 -10.20 12.38
C ASP A 93 -12.50 -10.63 12.68
#